data_83f646b065248bcd649a222555ac47ff
#
_entry.id   83f646b065248bcd649a222555ac47ff
#
_cell.length_a   1.000
_cell.length_b   1.000
_cell.length_c   1.000
_cell.angle_alpha   90.00
_cell.angle_beta   90.00
_cell.angle_gamma   90.00
#
_symmetry.space_group_name_H-M   'P 1'
#
loop_
_entity.id
_entity.type
_entity.pdbx_description
1 polymer ?
#
loop_
_entity_poly.entity_id
_entity_poly.type
_entity_poly.pdbx_seq_one_letter_code
_entity_poly.pdbx_strand_id
1 'polypeptide(L)'
;MTTTMGFDSKGNVRRSPWRLNTLVCCMALAGYAQAAPHEVNGQAGDPASWRSAEFNANWGLGAIHADEAYAAGYTGKGQKVGIFDTPVNRHPEFAGDGKLINVVTEGYRAYTDPHRPGINAGDRFYFDGTFHFYSGSQGMLSNHGVHVAGISAANRDGVGMHGVAFDSQVISVDNDNDGPAYGEFLGLDGAVTNAGWQAMINSGARVINNSWGVSIPDFLSDGGRDPNALHFELKDAQEQFDQVKPLLGSLAGAGYQGAIDAARKNILVLFAAGNDGNYNQPDVISGLAYFVPDIAPNWLSVASVAQDAASTNSVPYTISSFSSRCGYTASFCVSSPGSKIYSTVANGSDPANLVSDYGNKNGTSMATPHVTGAVAVLLQRFPYMTSAQIADVLKTTATDMGAPGIDALYGWGMINLGKAINGPGMFYTVEDIPAEFRIPDPTGVAYGPTQFVANIPGRGAEVDAGT
;
A
#
# COMPACT_ATOMS: atom_id res chain seq x y z
N MET A 1 -49.42 -15.61 -13.30
CA MET A 1 -50.81 -15.02 -13.39
C MET A 1 -51.45 -15.55 -14.65
N THR A 2 -52.40 -16.43 -14.50
CA THR A 2 -53.09 -17.11 -15.60
C THR A 2 -54.18 -16.19 -16.12
N THR A 3 -54.11 -15.80 -17.38
CA THR A 3 -55.12 -14.95 -18.03
C THR A 3 -56.19 -15.83 -18.58
N THR A 4 -57.39 -15.78 -18.00
CA THR A 4 -58.61 -16.43 -18.53
C THR A 4 -59.21 -15.50 -19.58
N MET A 5 -59.32 -15.97 -20.83
CA MET A 5 -60.11 -15.32 -21.88
C MET A 5 -61.56 -15.67 -21.68
N GLY A 6 -62.49 -14.66 -21.57
CA GLY A 6 -63.92 -14.84 -21.55
C GLY A 6 -64.51 -14.63 -22.94
N PHE A 7 -65.40 -15.56 -23.36
CA PHE A 7 -66.18 -15.48 -24.59
C PHE A 7 -67.61 -15.18 -24.30
N ASP A 8 -68.34 -14.51 -25.23
CA ASP A 8 -69.75 -14.32 -25.14
C ASP A 8 -70.53 -15.56 -25.68
N SER A 9 -71.79 -15.62 -25.49
CA SER A 9 -72.65 -16.75 -25.87
C SER A 9 -72.75 -16.99 -27.39
N LYS A 10 -72.04 -16.24 -28.21
CA LYS A 10 -71.96 -16.38 -29.68
C LYS A 10 -70.53 -16.55 -30.20
N GLY A 11 -69.53 -16.78 -29.32
CA GLY A 11 -68.23 -17.12 -29.72
C GLY A 11 -67.27 -15.93 -30.16
N ASN A 12 -67.73 -14.70 -29.93
CA ASN A 12 -66.97 -13.52 -30.33
C ASN A 12 -66.14 -12.97 -29.17
N VAL A 13 -64.85 -12.55 -29.48
CA VAL A 13 -63.96 -11.91 -28.52
C VAL A 13 -64.45 -10.49 -28.23
N ARG A 14 -64.84 -10.21 -27.00
CA ARG A 14 -65.21 -8.84 -26.60
C ARG A 14 -63.93 -8.03 -26.50
N ARG A 15 -63.75 -7.03 -27.36
CA ARG A 15 -62.74 -5.98 -27.19
C ARG A 15 -63.28 -4.94 -26.21
N SER A 16 -62.78 -4.85 -25.03
CA SER A 16 -63.01 -3.75 -24.10
C SER A 16 -62.31 -2.47 -24.59
N PRO A 17 -62.89 -1.28 -24.49
CA PRO A 17 -62.26 -0.04 -24.88
C PRO A 17 -61.14 0.26 -23.89
N TRP A 18 -59.97 0.39 -24.40
CA TRP A 18 -58.79 0.81 -23.64
C TRP A 18 -59.04 2.24 -23.13
N ARG A 19 -59.24 2.38 -21.83
CA ARG A 19 -59.06 3.67 -21.17
C ARG A 19 -57.55 3.91 -21.13
N LEU A 20 -57.12 5.00 -21.75
CA LEU A 20 -55.77 5.55 -21.60
C LEU A 20 -55.59 5.96 -20.14
N ASN A 21 -55.16 5.07 -19.28
CA ASN A 21 -54.59 5.45 -18.01
C ASN A 21 -53.23 6.04 -18.30
N THR A 22 -53.10 7.33 -18.09
CA THR A 22 -51.83 8.06 -18.07
C THR A 22 -50.87 7.31 -17.13
N LEU A 23 -49.97 6.52 -17.70
CA LEU A 23 -48.86 5.94 -17.00
C LEU A 23 -47.98 7.12 -16.64
N VAL A 24 -48.05 7.60 -15.42
CA VAL A 24 -47.01 8.46 -14.83
C VAL A 24 -45.78 7.58 -14.76
N CYS A 25 -44.93 7.72 -15.77
CA CYS A 25 -43.61 7.18 -15.75
C CYS A 25 -42.87 7.92 -14.63
N CYS A 26 -42.85 7.32 -13.43
CA CYS A 26 -41.79 7.63 -12.47
C CYS A 26 -40.49 7.24 -13.15
N MET A 27 -39.90 8.16 -13.91
CA MET A 27 -38.47 8.13 -14.14
C MET A 27 -37.88 8.19 -12.76
N ALA A 28 -37.49 7.04 -12.23
CA ALA A 28 -36.45 6.99 -11.25
C ALA A 28 -35.27 7.73 -11.93
N LEU A 29 -35.03 8.93 -11.46
CA LEU A 29 -33.73 9.59 -11.66
C LEU A 29 -32.71 8.60 -11.10
N ALA A 30 -32.19 7.75 -11.97
CA ALA A 30 -30.89 7.17 -11.76
C ALA A 30 -30.02 8.40 -11.57
N GLY A 31 -29.68 8.68 -10.31
CA GLY A 31 -28.69 9.69 -10.02
C GLY A 31 -27.47 9.29 -10.84
N TYR A 32 -27.17 10.06 -11.87
CA TYR A 32 -25.87 10.03 -12.46
C TYR A 32 -24.94 10.27 -11.26
N ALA A 33 -24.15 9.28 -10.89
CA ALA A 33 -23.03 9.49 -10.01
C ALA A 33 -22.19 10.57 -10.71
N GLN A 34 -22.39 11.82 -10.29
CA GLN A 34 -21.55 12.90 -10.75
C GLN A 34 -20.15 12.49 -10.34
N ALA A 35 -19.23 12.40 -11.32
CA ALA A 35 -17.83 12.28 -11.02
C ALA A 35 -17.50 13.32 -9.93
N ALA A 36 -16.80 12.92 -8.89
CA ALA A 36 -16.39 13.86 -7.85
C ALA A 36 -15.82 15.13 -8.52
N PRO A 37 -16.18 16.33 -8.07
CA PRO A 37 -15.63 17.53 -8.62
C PRO A 37 -14.11 17.47 -8.50
N HIS A 38 -13.40 17.55 -9.62
CA HIS A 38 -11.96 17.65 -9.61
C HIS A 38 -11.57 19.10 -9.39
N GLU A 39 -10.61 19.33 -8.50
CA GLU A 39 -9.97 20.64 -8.40
C GLU A 39 -9.36 21.00 -9.76
N VAL A 40 -9.38 22.29 -10.11
CA VAL A 40 -8.76 22.77 -11.35
C VAL A 40 -7.28 22.38 -11.33
N ASN A 41 -6.84 21.65 -12.34
CA ASN A 41 -5.44 21.26 -12.47
C ASN A 41 -4.53 22.48 -12.52
N GLY A 42 -3.33 22.34 -11.95
CA GLY A 42 -2.26 23.31 -12.13
C GLY A 42 -1.79 23.39 -13.58
N GLN A 43 -0.91 24.32 -13.86
CA GLN A 43 -0.36 24.52 -15.20
C GLN A 43 0.73 23.50 -15.51
N ALA A 44 0.73 22.96 -16.72
CA ALA A 44 1.80 22.09 -17.18
C ALA A 44 3.15 22.83 -17.15
N GLY A 45 4.17 22.20 -16.62
CA GLY A 45 5.51 22.79 -16.48
C GLY A 45 5.67 23.79 -15.33
N ASP A 46 4.62 24.08 -14.56
CA ASP A 46 4.68 24.94 -13.37
C ASP A 46 4.31 24.17 -12.09
N PRO A 47 5.26 23.59 -11.36
CA PRO A 47 5.01 22.86 -10.13
C PRO A 47 4.30 23.69 -9.06
N ALA A 48 4.62 24.99 -8.96
CA ALA A 48 4.03 25.85 -7.94
C ALA A 48 2.51 25.98 -8.08
N SER A 49 1.99 25.90 -9.29
CA SER A 49 0.56 25.99 -9.57
C SER A 49 -0.24 24.77 -9.07
N TRP A 50 0.44 23.66 -8.71
CA TRP A 50 -0.17 22.45 -8.17
C TRP A 50 -0.27 22.44 -6.65
N ARG A 51 0.38 23.39 -5.96
CA ARG A 51 0.43 23.49 -4.50
C ARG A 51 -0.82 24.19 -3.93
N SER A 52 -1.98 23.59 -4.15
CA SER A 52 -3.25 24.03 -3.57
C SER A 52 -3.30 23.85 -2.05
N ALA A 53 -4.39 24.31 -1.42
CA ALA A 53 -4.64 24.06 0.00
C ALA A 53 -4.70 22.57 0.30
N GLU A 54 -5.36 21.81 -0.56
CA GLU A 54 -5.50 20.36 -0.50
C GLU A 54 -4.15 19.63 -0.61
N PHE A 55 -3.29 20.03 -1.57
CA PHE A 55 -1.91 19.54 -1.66
C PHE A 55 -1.11 19.82 -0.38
N ASN A 56 -1.21 21.04 0.16
CA ASN A 56 -0.43 21.45 1.32
C ASN A 56 -0.94 20.86 2.64
N ALA A 57 -2.16 20.31 2.67
CA ALA A 57 -2.70 19.64 3.86
C ALA A 57 -1.86 18.40 4.25
N ASN A 58 -1.34 17.65 3.26
CA ASN A 58 -0.34 16.62 3.49
C ASN A 58 1.05 17.14 3.09
N TRP A 59 1.86 17.54 4.06
CA TRP A 59 3.21 18.04 3.83
C TRP A 59 4.12 17.06 3.08
N GLY A 60 3.79 15.77 3.17
CA GLY A 60 4.54 14.69 2.51
C GLY A 60 4.56 14.85 0.98
N LEU A 61 3.51 15.38 0.37
CA LEU A 61 3.46 15.61 -1.07
C LEU A 61 4.54 16.58 -1.55
N GLY A 62 4.73 17.68 -0.81
CA GLY A 62 5.79 18.64 -1.12
C GLY A 62 7.18 18.09 -0.84
N ALA A 63 7.34 17.29 0.24
CA ALA A 63 8.62 16.70 0.61
C ALA A 63 9.16 15.70 -0.42
N ILE A 64 8.27 14.95 -1.07
CA ILE A 64 8.63 14.00 -2.13
C ILE A 64 8.59 14.61 -3.54
N HIS A 65 8.39 15.92 -3.67
CA HIS A 65 8.32 16.65 -4.95
C HIS A 65 7.22 16.12 -5.90
N ALA A 66 6.03 15.83 -5.36
CA ALA A 66 4.92 15.31 -6.14
C ALA A 66 4.38 16.36 -7.13
N ASP A 67 4.42 17.64 -6.78
CA ASP A 67 4.06 18.78 -7.64
C ASP A 67 4.86 18.84 -8.95
N GLU A 68 6.14 18.45 -8.93
CA GLU A 68 6.96 18.37 -10.13
C GLU A 68 6.49 17.26 -11.08
N ALA A 69 6.09 16.11 -10.52
CA ALA A 69 5.51 15.03 -11.32
C ALA A 69 4.15 15.42 -11.92
N TYR A 70 3.32 16.11 -11.15
CA TYR A 70 2.01 16.60 -11.65
C TYR A 70 2.17 17.64 -12.76
N ALA A 71 3.11 18.58 -12.61
CA ALA A 71 3.42 19.57 -13.64
C ALA A 71 3.94 18.90 -14.94
N ALA A 72 4.57 17.74 -14.82
CA ALA A 72 4.96 16.91 -15.96
C ALA A 72 3.83 16.03 -16.52
N GLY A 73 2.63 16.05 -15.91
CA GLY A 73 1.43 15.32 -16.36
C GLY A 73 1.26 13.91 -15.76
N TYR A 74 1.98 13.56 -14.70
CA TYR A 74 1.93 12.23 -14.11
C TYR A 74 1.25 12.25 -12.73
N THR A 75 0.06 11.64 -12.66
CA THR A 75 -0.85 11.67 -11.51
C THR A 75 -1.27 10.27 -11.03
N GLY A 76 -0.67 9.22 -11.61
CA GLY A 76 -1.04 7.82 -11.38
C GLY A 76 -2.20 7.34 -12.27
N LYS A 77 -2.62 8.13 -13.25
CA LYS A 77 -3.77 7.84 -14.12
C LYS A 77 -3.64 6.49 -14.81
N GLY A 78 -4.71 5.68 -14.69
CA GLY A 78 -4.78 4.36 -15.29
C GLY A 78 -4.02 3.27 -14.52
N GLN A 79 -3.42 3.61 -13.37
CA GLN A 79 -2.72 2.65 -12.52
C GLN A 79 -3.61 2.19 -11.36
N LYS A 80 -3.23 1.06 -10.75
CA LYS A 80 -3.89 0.46 -9.60
C LYS A 80 -2.90 0.39 -8.44
N VAL A 81 -3.30 0.86 -7.27
CA VAL A 81 -2.57 0.68 -6.02
C VAL A 81 -3.27 -0.37 -5.17
N GLY A 82 -2.57 -1.41 -4.76
CA GLY A 82 -3.08 -2.42 -3.84
C GLY A 82 -2.88 -1.98 -2.40
N ILE A 83 -3.93 -1.97 -1.60
CA ILE A 83 -3.90 -1.70 -0.17
C ILE A 83 -4.34 -2.98 0.55
N PHE A 84 -3.38 -3.69 1.13
CA PHE A 84 -3.63 -4.89 1.94
C PHE A 84 -3.53 -4.52 3.42
N ASP A 85 -4.66 -4.10 3.97
CA ASP A 85 -4.75 -3.47 5.29
C ASP A 85 -6.14 -3.72 5.90
N THR A 86 -6.50 -3.01 6.98
CA THR A 86 -7.88 -2.95 7.43
C THR A 86 -8.78 -2.34 6.36
N PRO A 87 -10.11 -2.56 6.39
CA PRO A 87 -11.01 -2.11 5.35
C PRO A 87 -10.87 -0.63 4.99
N VAL A 88 -10.96 -0.33 3.70
CA VAL A 88 -11.10 1.04 3.20
C VAL A 88 -12.59 1.34 3.06
N ASN A 89 -13.12 2.21 3.90
CA ASN A 89 -14.53 2.58 3.86
C ASN A 89 -14.84 3.50 2.67
N ARG A 90 -16.14 3.73 2.46
CA ARG A 90 -16.65 4.64 1.41
C ARG A 90 -16.49 6.11 1.80
N HIS A 91 -15.26 6.54 1.98
CA HIS A 91 -14.96 7.96 2.20
C HIS A 91 -15.20 8.76 0.89
N PRO A 92 -15.69 10.03 0.93
CA PRO A 92 -15.87 10.87 -0.26
C PRO A 92 -14.65 10.97 -1.15
N GLU A 93 -13.45 10.97 -0.57
CA GLU A 93 -12.16 10.97 -1.28
C GLU A 93 -11.93 9.74 -2.20
N PHE A 94 -12.78 8.75 -2.09
CA PHE A 94 -12.76 7.59 -2.98
C PHE A 94 -14.03 7.51 -3.84
N ALA A 95 -14.74 8.62 -4.00
CA ALA A 95 -15.90 8.70 -4.87
C ALA A 95 -15.51 8.59 -6.35
N GLY A 96 -16.42 8.06 -7.16
CA GLY A 96 -16.25 7.87 -8.60
C GLY A 96 -16.22 6.41 -9.01
N ASP A 97 -16.66 6.13 -10.25
CA ASP A 97 -16.73 4.77 -10.77
C ASP A 97 -15.34 4.12 -10.85
N GLY A 98 -15.19 3.01 -10.14
CA GLY A 98 -13.96 2.24 -10.10
C GLY A 98 -12.81 2.89 -9.37
N LYS A 99 -13.03 4.00 -8.64
CA LYS A 99 -11.98 4.63 -7.83
C LYS A 99 -11.55 3.74 -6.68
N LEU A 100 -12.50 3.20 -5.92
CA LEU A 100 -12.29 2.22 -4.87
C LEU A 100 -12.91 0.89 -5.28
N ILE A 101 -12.11 -0.16 -5.29
CA ILE A 101 -12.54 -1.53 -5.53
C ILE A 101 -12.18 -2.35 -4.29
N ASN A 102 -13.18 -2.63 -3.47
CA ASN A 102 -13.06 -3.60 -2.38
C ASN A 102 -13.17 -5.01 -2.99
N VAL A 103 -12.09 -5.78 -2.89
CA VAL A 103 -12.07 -7.14 -3.43
C VAL A 103 -12.64 -8.08 -2.38
N VAL A 104 -13.68 -8.81 -2.76
CA VAL A 104 -14.28 -9.81 -1.88
C VAL A 104 -13.32 -10.96 -1.68
N THR A 105 -13.09 -11.33 -0.42
CA THR A 105 -12.40 -12.56 -0.03
C THR A 105 -13.30 -13.41 0.83
N GLU A 106 -13.34 -14.71 0.59
CA GLU A 106 -14.16 -15.64 1.35
C GLU A 106 -13.51 -17.01 1.48
N GLY A 107 -13.91 -17.75 2.49
CA GLY A 107 -13.41 -19.09 2.75
C GLY A 107 -13.81 -19.59 4.12
N TYR A 108 -13.02 -20.52 4.63
CA TYR A 108 -13.18 -21.06 5.97
C TYR A 108 -11.92 -20.87 6.78
N ARG A 109 -12.06 -20.45 8.02
CA ARG A 109 -10.94 -20.17 8.93
C ARG A 109 -10.14 -21.44 9.23
N ALA A 110 -8.83 -21.27 9.29
CA ALA A 110 -7.91 -22.37 9.51
C ALA A 110 -7.73 -22.68 11.01
N TYR A 111 -7.97 -21.73 11.91
CA TYR A 111 -7.78 -21.90 13.34
C TYR A 111 -8.83 -21.17 14.20
N THR A 112 -8.90 -21.55 15.49
CA THR A 112 -9.71 -20.84 16.48
C THR A 112 -8.87 -19.72 17.07
N ASP A 113 -9.36 -18.48 17.01
CA ASP A 113 -8.64 -17.31 17.52
C ASP A 113 -8.83 -17.20 19.05
N PRO A 114 -7.77 -17.35 19.85
CA PRO A 114 -7.90 -17.28 21.30
C PRO A 114 -8.19 -15.87 21.82
N HIS A 115 -7.93 -14.85 21.02
CA HIS A 115 -8.09 -13.44 21.39
C HIS A 115 -9.39 -12.83 20.88
N ARG A 116 -10.07 -13.48 19.94
CA ARG A 116 -11.35 -13.05 19.38
C ARG A 116 -12.45 -14.07 19.65
N PRO A 117 -13.15 -13.98 20.81
CA PRO A 117 -14.19 -14.94 21.19
C PRO A 117 -15.26 -15.05 20.10
N GLY A 118 -15.60 -16.27 19.72
CA GLY A 118 -16.61 -16.56 18.69
C GLY A 118 -16.02 -16.76 17.30
N ILE A 119 -14.70 -16.68 17.12
CA ILE A 119 -14.01 -17.04 15.89
C ILE A 119 -13.35 -18.40 16.05
N ASN A 120 -13.83 -19.38 15.29
CA ASN A 120 -13.39 -20.77 15.40
C ASN A 120 -12.86 -21.31 14.08
N ALA A 121 -11.98 -22.31 14.17
CA ALA A 121 -11.61 -23.10 13.01
C ALA A 121 -12.86 -23.70 12.33
N GLY A 122 -12.94 -23.57 11.01
CA GLY A 122 -14.09 -24.01 10.21
C GLY A 122 -15.20 -22.98 10.07
N ASP A 123 -15.17 -21.85 10.79
CA ASP A 123 -16.10 -20.77 10.56
C ASP A 123 -15.88 -20.14 9.18
N ARG A 124 -16.98 -19.80 8.50
CA ARG A 124 -16.88 -19.08 7.22
C ARG A 124 -16.46 -17.63 7.46
N PHE A 125 -15.51 -17.14 6.70
CA PHE A 125 -15.22 -15.70 6.59
C PHE A 125 -15.72 -15.16 5.24
N TYR A 126 -16.10 -13.89 5.24
CA TYR A 126 -16.51 -13.15 4.06
C TYR A 126 -16.22 -11.68 4.28
N PHE A 127 -15.27 -11.13 3.53
CA PHE A 127 -14.85 -9.75 3.61
C PHE A 127 -15.12 -9.07 2.28
N ASP A 128 -15.91 -8.01 2.30
CA ASP A 128 -16.29 -7.22 1.13
C ASP A 128 -15.85 -5.76 1.22
N GLY A 129 -14.95 -5.47 2.17
CA GLY A 129 -14.46 -4.13 2.48
C GLY A 129 -15.32 -3.36 3.46
N THR A 130 -16.37 -3.98 4.02
CA THR A 130 -17.09 -3.42 5.18
C THR A 130 -16.36 -3.78 6.47
N PHE A 131 -16.41 -2.87 7.45
CA PHE A 131 -15.85 -3.15 8.76
C PHE A 131 -16.63 -4.25 9.48
N HIS A 132 -15.90 -5.16 10.12
CA HIS A 132 -16.48 -6.24 10.92
C HIS A 132 -16.24 -5.99 12.41
N PHE A 133 -17.30 -6.12 13.22
CA PHE A 133 -17.15 -6.15 14.67
C PHE A 133 -17.02 -7.58 15.16
N TYR A 134 -15.98 -7.84 15.90
CA TYR A 134 -15.87 -9.05 16.69
C TYR A 134 -16.41 -8.82 18.10
N SER A 135 -17.20 -9.77 18.61
CA SER A 135 -17.73 -9.70 19.98
C SER A 135 -16.55 -9.68 20.95
N GLY A 136 -16.40 -8.57 21.69
CA GLY A 136 -15.29 -8.37 22.62
C GLY A 136 -14.29 -7.29 22.17
N SER A 137 -14.26 -6.88 20.92
CA SER A 137 -13.62 -5.63 20.53
C SER A 137 -14.42 -4.48 21.16
N GLN A 138 -13.76 -3.57 21.86
CA GLN A 138 -14.42 -2.46 22.57
C GLN A 138 -14.99 -1.39 21.62
N GLY A 139 -15.61 -1.79 20.49
CA GLY A 139 -16.27 -0.87 19.55
C GLY A 139 -15.34 0.12 18.86
N MET A 140 -14.04 -0.08 18.88
CA MET A 140 -13.10 0.76 18.14
C MET A 140 -12.85 0.15 16.76
N LEU A 141 -13.35 0.82 15.74
CA LEU A 141 -13.04 0.50 14.36
C LEU A 141 -11.63 0.98 14.03
N SER A 142 -10.87 0.13 13.36
CA SER A 142 -9.59 0.56 12.81
C SER A 142 -9.83 1.45 11.59
N ASN A 143 -9.47 2.71 11.68
CA ASN A 143 -9.42 3.62 10.54
C ASN A 143 -8.00 3.70 9.93
N HIS A 144 -7.24 2.61 10.04
CA HIS A 144 -5.86 2.55 9.55
C HIS A 144 -5.81 2.43 8.03
N GLY A 145 -6.47 1.43 7.46
CA GLY A 145 -6.45 1.20 6.01
C GLY A 145 -7.04 2.36 5.20
N VAL A 146 -8.11 3.02 5.69
CA VAL A 146 -8.65 4.21 5.02
C VAL A 146 -7.65 5.35 5.02
N HIS A 147 -6.88 5.55 6.10
CA HIS A 147 -5.84 6.58 6.18
C HIS A 147 -4.68 6.28 5.21
N VAL A 148 -4.24 5.04 5.16
CA VAL A 148 -3.20 4.55 4.24
C VAL A 148 -3.62 4.72 2.78
N ALA A 149 -4.86 4.33 2.45
CA ALA A 149 -5.41 4.49 1.10
C ALA A 149 -5.48 5.96 0.69
N GLY A 150 -5.85 6.85 1.62
CA GLY A 150 -5.92 8.30 1.37
C GLY A 150 -4.58 8.87 0.97
N ILE A 151 -3.50 8.55 1.71
CA ILE A 151 -2.14 8.99 1.37
C ILE A 151 -1.74 8.53 -0.03
N SER A 152 -2.07 7.28 -0.38
CA SER A 152 -1.70 6.75 -1.70
C SER A 152 -2.47 7.40 -2.83
N ALA A 153 -3.80 7.57 -2.68
CA ALA A 153 -4.65 7.79 -3.85
C ALA A 153 -5.99 8.50 -3.59
N ALA A 154 -6.18 9.25 -2.49
CA ALA A 154 -7.39 10.08 -2.35
C ALA A 154 -7.58 11.00 -3.55
N ASN A 155 -8.82 11.27 -3.93
CA ASN A 155 -9.17 12.16 -5.03
C ASN A 155 -8.59 13.56 -4.83
N ARG A 156 -8.38 14.27 -5.93
CA ARG A 156 -8.07 15.70 -5.92
C ARG A 156 -9.33 16.46 -6.33
N ASP A 157 -10.12 16.89 -5.36
CA ASP A 157 -11.43 17.48 -5.58
C ASP A 157 -11.63 18.86 -4.94
N GLY A 158 -10.57 19.41 -4.34
CA GLY A 158 -10.56 20.71 -3.68
C GLY A 158 -10.99 20.66 -2.21
N VAL A 159 -11.15 19.47 -1.63
CA VAL A 159 -11.58 19.27 -0.24
C VAL A 159 -10.55 18.44 0.52
N GLY A 160 -10.30 18.77 1.78
CA GLY A 160 -9.48 17.99 2.69
C GLY A 160 -8.04 17.80 2.23
N MET A 161 -7.73 16.70 1.57
CA MET A 161 -6.39 16.36 1.09
C MET A 161 -6.49 15.41 -0.12
N HIS A 162 -5.46 15.31 -0.92
CA HIS A 162 -5.40 14.29 -1.96
C HIS A 162 -4.18 13.36 -1.80
N GLY A 163 -4.26 12.18 -2.39
CA GLY A 163 -3.17 11.21 -2.40
C GLY A 163 -2.08 11.54 -3.43
N VAL A 164 -0.93 10.86 -3.30
CA VAL A 164 0.19 10.99 -4.25
C VAL A 164 -0.23 10.65 -5.67
N ALA A 165 -1.00 9.58 -5.86
CA ALA A 165 -1.49 9.12 -7.15
C ALA A 165 -3.01 9.31 -7.24
N PHE A 166 -3.47 10.56 -7.17
CA PHE A 166 -4.90 10.88 -7.03
C PHE A 166 -5.78 10.42 -8.20
N ASP A 167 -5.22 10.13 -9.36
CA ASP A 167 -5.95 9.57 -10.52
C ASP A 167 -5.84 8.04 -10.63
N SER A 168 -5.22 7.35 -9.66
CA SER A 168 -5.15 5.89 -9.65
C SER A 168 -6.39 5.26 -9.01
N GLN A 169 -6.61 3.99 -9.29
CA GLN A 169 -7.62 3.16 -8.62
C GLN A 169 -7.03 2.56 -7.35
N VAL A 170 -7.83 2.51 -6.29
CA VAL A 170 -7.51 1.80 -5.04
C VAL A 170 -8.12 0.40 -5.10
N ILE A 171 -7.27 -0.62 -5.01
CA ILE A 171 -7.70 -2.00 -4.79
C ILE A 171 -7.51 -2.29 -3.31
N SER A 172 -8.59 -2.46 -2.57
CA SER A 172 -8.56 -2.74 -1.15
C SER A 172 -8.86 -4.21 -0.89
N VAL A 173 -8.02 -4.85 -0.09
CA VAL A 173 -8.23 -6.19 0.45
C VAL A 173 -8.09 -6.11 1.96
N ASP A 174 -9.09 -6.61 2.66
CA ASP A 174 -9.10 -6.71 4.11
C ASP A 174 -8.14 -7.81 4.56
N ASN A 175 -7.24 -7.47 5.49
CA ASN A 175 -6.29 -8.40 6.09
C ASN A 175 -6.77 -9.00 7.43
N ASP A 176 -8.04 -8.75 7.81
CA ASP A 176 -8.66 -9.21 9.06
C ASP A 176 -7.98 -8.62 10.34
N ASN A 177 -7.33 -7.47 10.22
CA ASN A 177 -6.63 -6.82 11.33
C ASN A 177 -7.42 -5.62 11.92
N ASP A 178 -8.73 -5.60 11.80
CA ASP A 178 -9.61 -4.58 12.36
C ASP A 178 -10.04 -4.86 13.81
N GLY A 179 -9.57 -5.97 14.38
CA GLY A 179 -9.64 -6.29 15.81
C GLY A 179 -8.42 -5.80 16.59
N PRO A 180 -8.43 -5.93 17.94
CA PRO A 180 -7.24 -5.65 18.73
C PRO A 180 -6.11 -6.57 18.28
N ALA A 181 -5.05 -5.97 17.75
CA ALA A 181 -3.83 -6.69 17.39
C ALA A 181 -3.18 -7.18 18.69
N TYR A 182 -3.29 -8.45 18.98
CA TYR A 182 -2.51 -9.09 20.02
C TYR A 182 -1.45 -9.95 19.36
N GLY A 183 -0.20 -9.59 19.70
CA GLY A 183 1.02 -10.14 19.21
C GLY A 183 1.19 -11.63 19.42
N GLU A 184 0.49 -12.44 18.66
CA GLU A 184 0.94 -13.77 18.37
C GLU A 184 1.54 -13.80 16.98
N PHE A 185 2.53 -14.64 16.84
CA PHE A 185 3.26 -14.94 15.61
C PHE A 185 2.30 -15.01 14.42
N LEU A 186 2.20 -13.90 13.70
CA LEU A 186 1.30 -13.66 12.60
C LEU A 186 -0.17 -13.38 12.91
N GLY A 187 -0.69 -13.42 14.10
CA GLY A 187 -2.07 -12.99 14.51
C GLY A 187 -3.21 -13.12 13.48
N LEU A 188 -2.88 -13.45 12.25
CA LEU A 188 -3.74 -13.52 11.08
C LEU A 188 -4.05 -14.98 10.78
N ASP A 189 -5.33 -15.30 10.56
CA ASP A 189 -5.73 -16.61 10.09
C ASP A 189 -5.09 -16.90 8.71
N GLY A 190 -4.29 -17.95 8.64
CA GLY A 190 -3.55 -18.30 7.41
C GLY A 190 -4.45 -18.51 6.19
N ALA A 191 -5.69 -18.98 6.37
CA ALA A 191 -6.64 -19.12 5.27
C ALA A 191 -7.13 -17.75 4.77
N VAL A 192 -7.44 -16.84 5.70
CA VAL A 192 -7.82 -15.45 5.39
C VAL A 192 -6.68 -14.74 4.69
N THR A 193 -5.48 -14.79 5.26
CA THR A 193 -4.29 -14.13 4.71
C THR A 193 -3.94 -14.67 3.32
N ASN A 194 -4.04 -16.00 3.12
CA ASN A 194 -3.81 -16.60 1.80
C ASN A 194 -4.84 -16.11 0.78
N ALA A 195 -6.13 -16.07 1.15
CA ALA A 195 -7.18 -15.55 0.27
C ALA A 195 -6.92 -14.10 -0.11
N GLY A 196 -6.51 -13.28 0.86
CA GLY A 196 -6.16 -11.87 0.66
C GLY A 196 -4.99 -11.69 -0.31
N TRP A 197 -3.90 -12.42 -0.14
CA TRP A 197 -2.76 -12.36 -1.07
C TRP A 197 -3.13 -12.82 -2.48
N GLN A 198 -3.92 -13.90 -2.62
CA GLN A 198 -4.39 -14.32 -3.94
C GLN A 198 -5.29 -13.27 -4.59
N ALA A 199 -6.14 -12.61 -3.82
CA ALA A 199 -6.97 -11.51 -4.30
C ALA A 199 -6.10 -10.33 -4.79
N MET A 200 -5.09 -9.92 -4.03
CA MET A 200 -4.14 -8.88 -4.43
C MET A 200 -3.38 -9.24 -5.70
N ILE A 201 -2.80 -10.44 -5.76
CA ILE A 201 -2.06 -10.94 -6.92
C ILE A 201 -2.93 -10.91 -8.19
N ASN A 202 -4.21 -11.28 -8.07
CA ASN A 202 -5.14 -11.36 -9.20
C ASN A 202 -5.80 -10.01 -9.55
N SER A 203 -5.64 -8.98 -8.74
CA SER A 203 -6.28 -7.67 -8.92
C SER A 203 -5.75 -6.88 -10.11
N GLY A 204 -4.55 -7.20 -10.56
CA GLY A 204 -3.82 -6.44 -11.58
C GLY A 204 -3.11 -5.19 -11.03
N ALA A 205 -3.03 -5.01 -9.70
CA ALA A 205 -2.15 -4.03 -9.09
C ALA A 205 -0.69 -4.44 -9.29
N ARG A 206 0.16 -3.49 -9.63
CA ARG A 206 1.61 -3.69 -9.80
C ARG A 206 2.43 -3.26 -8.59
N VAL A 207 1.77 -2.70 -7.59
CA VAL A 207 2.33 -2.36 -6.28
C VAL A 207 1.33 -2.71 -5.20
N ILE A 208 1.80 -3.31 -4.11
CA ILE A 208 0.99 -3.66 -2.93
C ILE A 208 1.61 -3.00 -1.72
N ASN A 209 0.82 -2.19 -1.04
CA ASN A 209 1.13 -1.56 0.24
C ASN A 209 0.79 -2.49 1.39
N ASN A 210 1.76 -2.74 2.26
CA ASN A 210 1.59 -3.45 3.51
C ASN A 210 2.07 -2.53 4.65
N SER A 211 1.14 -1.79 5.23
CA SER A 211 1.42 -0.88 6.34
C SER A 211 1.24 -1.59 7.69
N TRP A 212 1.72 -2.80 7.77
CA TRP A 212 1.69 -3.67 8.95
C TRP A 212 2.97 -4.50 9.02
N GLY A 213 3.22 -5.13 10.15
CA GLY A 213 4.42 -5.92 10.38
C GLY A 213 4.21 -6.88 11.55
N VAL A 214 5.25 -7.53 11.98
CA VAL A 214 5.26 -8.45 13.13
C VAL A 214 5.95 -7.80 14.30
N SER A 215 5.48 -8.10 15.53
CA SER A 215 6.11 -7.57 16.72
C SER A 215 7.49 -8.22 16.93
N ILE A 216 8.51 -7.39 17.06
CA ILE A 216 9.88 -7.85 17.31
C ILE A 216 10.00 -8.59 18.66
N PRO A 217 9.41 -8.10 19.76
CA PRO A 217 9.51 -8.75 21.07
C PRO A 217 8.95 -10.17 21.14
N ASP A 218 8.00 -10.50 20.29
CA ASP A 218 7.30 -11.79 20.32
C ASP A 218 8.14 -12.95 19.77
N PHE A 219 9.28 -12.64 19.14
CA PHE A 219 10.13 -13.62 18.49
C PHE A 219 11.43 -13.93 19.23
N LEU A 220 11.82 -13.11 20.20
CA LEU A 220 13.09 -13.31 20.88
C LEU A 220 12.97 -14.40 21.95
N SER A 221 13.88 -15.37 21.89
CA SER A 221 13.94 -16.52 22.80
C SER A 221 14.15 -16.14 24.27
N ASP A 222 14.67 -14.94 24.54
CA ASP A 222 14.86 -14.36 25.87
C ASP A 222 13.61 -13.60 26.39
N GLY A 223 12.52 -13.65 25.62
CA GLY A 223 11.25 -12.99 25.94
C GLY A 223 11.20 -11.52 25.55
N GLY A 224 12.20 -10.96 24.90
CA GLY A 224 12.25 -9.68 24.16
C GLY A 224 11.66 -8.44 24.85
N ARG A 225 11.34 -8.52 26.12
CA ARG A 225 10.60 -7.51 26.89
C ARG A 225 11.48 -6.66 27.79
N ASP A 226 12.79 -6.77 27.69
CA ASP A 226 13.64 -5.83 28.39
C ASP A 226 13.54 -4.46 27.72
N PRO A 227 12.84 -3.47 28.31
CA PRO A 227 12.73 -2.13 27.74
C PRO A 227 14.09 -1.42 27.65
N ASN A 228 15.15 -2.02 28.21
CA ASN A 228 16.53 -1.57 28.10
C ASN A 228 17.35 -2.38 27.08
N ALA A 229 16.81 -3.47 26.55
CA ALA A 229 17.42 -4.24 25.46
C ALA A 229 17.22 -3.49 24.13
N LEU A 230 17.98 -2.42 23.95
CA LEU A 230 17.89 -1.47 22.83
C LEU A 230 18.49 -2.00 21.52
N HIS A 231 18.69 -3.29 21.37
CA HIS A 231 19.50 -3.84 20.28
C HIS A 231 18.80 -5.03 19.62
N PHE A 232 17.94 -4.76 18.62
CA PHE A 232 17.60 -5.75 17.62
C PHE A 232 18.67 -5.72 16.54
N GLU A 233 19.37 -6.82 16.36
CA GLU A 233 20.46 -6.96 15.41
C GLU A 233 20.11 -7.93 14.28
N LEU A 234 20.93 -8.01 13.25
CA LEU A 234 20.72 -8.96 12.15
C LEU A 234 20.60 -10.42 12.64
N LYS A 235 21.33 -10.81 13.70
CA LYS A 235 21.20 -12.15 14.29
C LYS A 235 19.80 -12.44 14.80
N ASP A 236 19.14 -11.42 15.38
CA ASP A 236 17.78 -11.52 15.93
C ASP A 236 16.74 -11.64 14.80
N ALA A 237 16.95 -10.90 13.70
CA ALA A 237 16.17 -11.05 12.47
C ALA A 237 16.38 -12.44 11.84
N GLN A 238 17.60 -13.00 11.91
CA GLN A 238 17.86 -14.37 11.47
C GLN A 238 17.12 -15.39 12.33
N GLU A 239 17.10 -15.23 13.65
CA GLU A 239 16.30 -16.08 14.56
C GLU A 239 14.82 -16.04 14.21
N GLN A 240 14.26 -14.85 13.95
CA GLN A 240 12.88 -14.72 13.48
C GLN A 240 12.66 -15.47 12.18
N PHE A 241 13.55 -15.30 11.21
CA PHE A 241 13.42 -16.00 9.93
C PHE A 241 13.53 -17.53 10.08
N ASP A 242 14.40 -18.02 10.95
CA ASP A 242 14.55 -19.44 11.21
C ASP A 242 13.27 -20.08 11.80
N GLN A 243 12.45 -19.29 12.49
CA GLN A 243 11.10 -19.70 12.94
C GLN A 243 10.07 -19.66 11.82
N VAL A 244 10.18 -18.69 10.90
CA VAL A 244 9.26 -18.51 9.76
C VAL A 244 9.53 -19.52 8.66
N LYS A 245 10.81 -19.80 8.37
CA LYS A 245 11.24 -20.64 7.24
C LYS A 245 10.55 -22.00 7.15
N PRO A 246 10.38 -22.77 8.24
CA PRO A 246 9.67 -24.05 8.19
C PRO A 246 8.16 -23.91 7.94
N LEU A 247 7.61 -22.72 8.11
CA LEU A 247 6.18 -22.43 7.88
C LEU A 247 5.88 -22.05 6.42
N LEU A 248 6.90 -21.67 5.65
CA LEU A 248 6.71 -21.31 4.24
C LEU A 248 6.06 -22.46 3.47
N GLY A 249 5.07 -22.12 2.63
CA GLY A 249 4.26 -23.10 1.90
C GLY A 249 3.12 -23.73 2.70
N SER A 250 3.00 -23.45 4.00
CA SER A 250 1.86 -23.84 4.83
C SER A 250 0.88 -22.68 5.07
N LEU A 251 -0.33 -22.96 5.57
CA LEU A 251 -1.26 -21.91 5.95
C LEU A 251 -0.72 -21.05 7.09
N ALA A 252 0.03 -21.59 8.03
CA ALA A 252 0.64 -20.83 9.12
C ALA A 252 1.65 -19.79 8.62
N GLY A 253 2.30 -20.03 7.49
CA GLY A 253 3.23 -19.11 6.84
C GLY A 253 2.62 -18.29 5.70
N ALA A 254 1.29 -18.31 5.52
CA ALA A 254 0.64 -17.72 4.35
C ALA A 254 0.90 -16.22 4.17
N GLY A 255 1.08 -15.48 5.25
CA GLY A 255 1.44 -14.06 5.20
C GLY A 255 2.77 -13.81 4.52
N TYR A 256 3.78 -14.61 4.82
CA TYR A 256 5.11 -14.54 4.19
C TYR A 256 5.10 -15.12 2.79
N GLN A 257 4.50 -16.30 2.62
CA GLN A 257 4.46 -16.98 1.32
C GLN A 257 3.73 -16.16 0.27
N GLY A 258 2.59 -15.54 0.63
CA GLY A 258 1.82 -14.71 -0.29
C GLY A 258 2.59 -13.47 -0.75
N ALA A 259 3.35 -12.85 0.15
CA ALA A 259 4.23 -11.71 -0.19
C ALA A 259 5.36 -12.14 -1.14
N ILE A 260 6.00 -13.30 -0.87
CA ILE A 260 7.00 -13.91 -1.76
C ILE A 260 6.41 -14.16 -3.14
N ASP A 261 5.23 -14.77 -3.20
CA ASP A 261 4.57 -15.11 -4.48
C ASP A 261 4.17 -13.85 -5.27
N ALA A 262 3.74 -12.78 -4.60
CA ALA A 262 3.46 -11.51 -5.23
C ALA A 262 4.73 -10.90 -5.85
N ALA A 263 5.83 -10.85 -5.11
CA ALA A 263 7.10 -10.33 -5.60
C ALA A 263 7.62 -11.12 -6.80
N ARG A 264 7.55 -12.46 -6.77
CA ARG A 264 7.93 -13.35 -7.89
C ARG A 264 7.06 -13.15 -9.14
N LYS A 265 5.86 -12.58 -8.99
CA LYS A 265 4.96 -12.24 -10.12
C LYS A 265 5.16 -10.81 -10.64
N ASN A 266 6.31 -10.21 -10.38
CA ASN A 266 6.64 -8.84 -10.81
C ASN A 266 5.67 -7.78 -10.24
N ILE A 267 5.23 -7.98 -9.00
CA ILE A 267 4.49 -6.98 -8.22
C ILE A 267 5.47 -6.39 -7.20
N LEU A 268 5.58 -5.08 -7.14
CA LEU A 268 6.40 -4.42 -6.12
C LEU A 268 5.68 -4.50 -4.78
N VAL A 269 6.28 -5.23 -3.85
CA VAL A 269 5.76 -5.41 -2.49
C VAL A 269 6.46 -4.41 -1.57
N LEU A 270 5.68 -3.58 -0.92
CA LEU A 270 6.17 -2.57 0.02
C LEU A 270 5.75 -2.96 1.43
N PHE A 271 6.70 -2.92 2.37
CA PHE A 271 6.41 -3.08 3.79
C PHE A 271 6.90 -1.89 4.60
N ALA A 272 6.08 -1.48 5.57
CA ALA A 272 6.51 -0.57 6.61
C ALA A 272 7.67 -1.18 7.41
N ALA A 273 8.71 -0.39 7.70
CA ALA A 273 9.90 -0.89 8.41
C ALA A 273 9.65 -1.24 9.88
N GLY A 274 8.54 -0.76 10.46
CA GLY A 274 8.18 -0.93 11.86
C GLY A 274 8.24 0.37 12.66
N ASN A 275 7.58 0.36 13.82
CA ASN A 275 7.46 1.54 14.69
C ASN A 275 8.19 1.38 16.02
N ASP A 276 9.20 0.53 16.05
CA ASP A 276 10.01 0.21 17.21
C ASP A 276 11.28 1.06 17.21
N GLY A 277 11.12 2.37 17.34
CA GLY A 277 12.19 3.37 17.19
C GLY A 277 13.45 3.16 18.03
N ASN A 278 13.38 2.26 19.01
CA ASN A 278 14.53 1.80 19.79
C ASN A 278 15.36 0.75 19.05
N TYR A 279 14.82 0.14 17.99
CA TYR A 279 15.49 -0.90 17.23
C TYR A 279 16.08 -0.33 15.94
N ASN A 280 17.33 -0.73 15.67
CA ASN A 280 18.06 -0.28 14.50
C ASN A 280 17.73 -1.09 13.24
N GLN A 281 16.84 -2.06 13.34
CA GLN A 281 16.51 -3.00 12.28
C GLN A 281 15.00 -3.08 12.06
N PRO A 282 14.54 -3.34 10.85
CA PRO A 282 13.17 -3.73 10.59
C PRO A 282 12.86 -5.14 11.09
N ASP A 283 11.59 -5.47 11.23
CA ASP A 283 11.14 -6.82 11.49
C ASP A 283 11.41 -7.78 10.31
N VAL A 284 11.20 -9.09 10.56
CA VAL A 284 11.52 -10.11 9.57
C VAL A 284 10.65 -10.04 8.31
N ILE A 285 9.40 -9.57 8.39
CA ILE A 285 8.55 -9.49 7.20
C ILE A 285 8.96 -8.31 6.33
N SER A 286 9.25 -7.16 6.90
CA SER A 286 9.79 -6.02 6.17
C SER A 286 11.16 -6.34 5.54
N GLY A 287 11.97 -7.13 6.25
CA GLY A 287 13.29 -7.57 5.82
C GLY A 287 13.33 -8.90 5.06
N LEU A 288 12.19 -9.45 4.66
CA LEU A 288 12.11 -10.80 4.12
C LEU A 288 13.00 -11.02 2.88
N ALA A 289 13.17 -10.00 2.05
CA ALA A 289 14.03 -10.06 0.87
C ALA A 289 15.53 -10.27 1.17
N TYR A 290 15.98 -9.98 2.39
CA TYR A 290 17.33 -10.33 2.83
C TYR A 290 17.53 -11.85 2.95
N PHE A 291 16.50 -12.55 3.40
CA PHE A 291 16.52 -13.99 3.65
C PHE A 291 16.02 -14.82 2.45
N VAL A 292 15.30 -14.17 1.52
CA VAL A 292 14.78 -14.75 0.28
C VAL A 292 15.23 -13.87 -0.89
N PRO A 293 16.50 -13.93 -1.29
CA PRO A 293 17.14 -12.93 -2.15
C PRO A 293 16.49 -12.74 -3.53
N ASP A 294 15.88 -13.77 -4.08
CA ASP A 294 15.25 -13.74 -5.41
C ASP A 294 14.04 -12.78 -5.49
N ILE A 295 13.47 -12.37 -4.34
CA ILE A 295 12.38 -11.37 -4.34
C ILE A 295 12.88 -9.94 -4.20
N ALA A 296 14.15 -9.71 -3.84
CA ALA A 296 14.69 -8.38 -3.54
C ALA A 296 14.49 -7.34 -4.65
N PRO A 297 14.55 -7.67 -5.95
CA PRO A 297 14.26 -6.70 -7.00
C PRO A 297 12.83 -6.10 -6.94
N ASN A 298 11.86 -6.85 -6.42
CA ASN A 298 10.46 -6.44 -6.30
C ASN A 298 10.05 -6.17 -4.85
N TRP A 299 10.99 -5.70 -4.02
CA TRP A 299 10.74 -5.50 -2.60
C TRP A 299 11.32 -4.18 -2.10
N LEU A 300 10.56 -3.44 -1.30
CA LEU A 300 11.09 -2.28 -0.57
C LEU A 300 10.60 -2.28 0.88
N SER A 301 11.53 -2.09 1.80
CA SER A 301 11.28 -1.66 3.17
C SER A 301 11.17 -0.13 3.21
N VAL A 302 10.28 0.44 4.02
CA VAL A 302 10.04 1.88 4.05
C VAL A 302 10.14 2.44 5.46
N ALA A 303 11.18 3.25 5.69
CA ALA A 303 11.39 3.98 6.93
C ALA A 303 10.65 5.33 6.92
N SER A 304 10.35 5.86 8.11
CA SER A 304 9.60 7.10 8.29
C SER A 304 10.50 8.28 8.60
N VAL A 305 10.28 9.41 7.91
CA VAL A 305 10.89 10.70 8.25
C VAL A 305 9.87 11.69 8.80
N ALA A 306 10.38 12.64 9.59
CA ALA A 306 9.65 13.77 10.17
C ALA A 306 10.26 15.08 9.68
N GLN A 307 9.46 16.16 9.69
CA GLN A 307 9.97 17.51 9.52
C GLN A 307 10.88 17.90 10.69
N ASP A 308 12.05 18.43 10.38
CA ASP A 308 13.00 18.94 11.36
C ASP A 308 13.79 20.11 10.75
N ALA A 309 13.42 21.32 11.14
CA ALA A 309 14.09 22.54 10.67
C ALA A 309 15.54 22.66 11.18
N ALA A 310 15.92 21.91 12.22
CA ALA A 310 17.27 21.85 12.78
C ALA A 310 18.09 20.68 12.22
N SER A 311 17.54 19.92 11.26
CA SER A 311 18.22 18.78 10.66
C SER A 311 19.57 19.17 10.06
N THR A 312 20.56 18.31 10.26
CA THR A 312 21.89 18.42 9.62
C THR A 312 21.94 17.70 8.27
N ASN A 313 20.83 17.06 7.84
CA ASN A 313 20.72 16.47 6.52
C ASN A 313 20.69 17.53 5.42
N SER A 314 20.87 17.12 4.18
CA SER A 314 20.74 17.97 2.99
C SER A 314 19.38 18.62 2.83
N VAL A 315 18.36 18.11 3.55
CA VAL A 315 16.98 18.55 3.57
C VAL A 315 16.46 18.69 5.02
N PRO A 316 15.40 19.49 5.28
CA PRO A 316 14.93 19.77 6.63
C PRO A 316 14.08 18.61 7.20
N TYR A 317 14.59 17.39 7.10
CA TYR A 317 13.92 16.18 7.55
C TYR A 317 14.90 15.29 8.32
N THR A 318 14.36 14.50 9.26
CA THR A 318 15.12 13.53 10.05
C THR A 318 14.31 12.24 10.18
N ILE A 319 14.97 11.14 10.57
CA ILE A 319 14.27 9.89 10.88
C ILE A 319 13.24 10.14 11.99
N SER A 320 12.03 9.62 11.84
CA SER A 320 11.02 9.72 12.90
C SER A 320 11.46 8.96 14.14
N SER A 321 11.24 9.52 15.34
CA SER A 321 11.70 8.91 16.59
C SER A 321 11.16 7.49 16.83
N PHE A 322 9.99 7.20 16.30
CA PHE A 322 9.35 5.89 16.40
C PHE A 322 9.77 4.92 15.29
N SER A 323 10.39 5.40 14.19
CA SER A 323 10.68 4.53 13.04
C SER A 323 11.77 3.52 13.34
N SER A 324 11.52 2.25 13.05
CA SER A 324 12.62 1.32 12.82
C SER A 324 13.50 1.85 11.69
N ARG A 325 14.80 1.57 11.77
CA ARG A 325 15.80 2.03 10.81
C ARG A 325 15.83 1.08 9.61
N CYS A 326 16.49 1.48 8.51
CA CYS A 326 16.69 0.59 7.37
C CYS A 326 17.59 -0.62 7.72
N GLY A 327 18.61 -0.43 8.55
CA GLY A 327 19.43 -1.52 9.08
C GLY A 327 19.93 -2.49 8.00
N TYR A 328 19.72 -3.79 8.22
CA TYR A 328 20.12 -4.85 7.28
C TYR A 328 19.35 -4.81 5.94
N THR A 329 18.26 -4.04 5.87
CA THR A 329 17.49 -3.86 4.63
C THR A 329 17.97 -2.67 3.79
N ALA A 330 19.02 -1.96 4.17
CA ALA A 330 19.44 -0.69 3.59
C ALA A 330 19.57 -0.74 2.06
N SER A 331 20.01 -1.84 1.47
CA SER A 331 20.12 -2.01 0.01
C SER A 331 18.79 -2.05 -0.75
N PHE A 332 17.68 -2.31 -0.05
CA PHE A 332 16.31 -2.29 -0.58
C PHE A 332 15.37 -1.49 0.32
N CYS A 333 15.88 -0.50 1.02
CA CYS A 333 15.12 0.40 1.88
C CYS A 333 15.17 1.82 1.34
N VAL A 334 14.02 2.50 1.43
CA VAL A 334 13.88 3.93 1.17
C VAL A 334 13.17 4.60 2.34
N SER A 335 13.34 5.91 2.47
CA SER A 335 12.65 6.71 3.46
C SER A 335 11.54 7.55 2.84
N SER A 336 10.50 7.85 3.61
CA SER A 336 9.38 8.68 3.15
C SER A 336 8.69 9.38 4.33
N PRO A 337 7.94 10.47 4.12
CA PRO A 337 7.19 11.16 5.17
C PRO A 337 6.22 10.25 5.91
N GLY A 338 6.31 10.19 7.26
CA GLY A 338 5.42 9.34 8.06
C GLY A 338 5.03 9.93 9.42
N SER A 339 5.51 11.13 9.76
CA SER A 339 5.14 11.82 11.01
C SER A 339 4.11 12.93 10.73
N LYS A 340 3.03 12.96 11.53
CA LYS A 340 1.95 13.96 11.42
C LYS A 340 1.40 14.05 9.99
N ILE A 341 1.10 12.93 9.40
CA ILE A 341 0.54 12.84 8.06
C ILE A 341 -0.97 12.98 8.13
N TYR A 342 -1.49 14.02 7.48
CA TYR A 342 -2.91 14.29 7.37
C TYR A 342 -3.51 13.47 6.22
N SER A 343 -4.57 12.72 6.53
CA SER A 343 -5.25 11.87 5.54
C SER A 343 -6.68 11.54 5.99
N THR A 344 -7.39 10.80 5.16
CA THR A 344 -8.75 10.32 5.40
C THR A 344 -8.85 9.45 6.63
N VAL A 345 -9.90 9.64 7.42
CA VAL A 345 -10.26 8.75 8.54
C VAL A 345 -11.76 8.43 8.52
N ALA A 346 -12.15 7.38 9.18
CA ALA A 346 -13.55 7.02 9.39
C ALA A 346 -13.78 6.92 10.90
N ASN A 347 -14.58 7.82 11.44
CA ASN A 347 -14.87 7.92 12.86
C ASN A 347 -16.22 7.29 13.19
N GLY A 348 -16.33 6.58 14.28
CA GLY A 348 -17.57 5.99 14.77
C GLY A 348 -17.34 4.64 15.43
N SER A 349 -18.37 4.20 16.15
CA SER A 349 -18.42 2.89 16.81
C SER A 349 -19.40 1.93 16.13
N ASP A 350 -20.12 2.39 15.12
CA ASP A 350 -21.06 1.60 14.36
C ASP A 350 -20.63 1.56 12.88
N PRO A 351 -20.30 0.39 12.32
CA PRO A 351 -19.88 0.24 10.92
C PRO A 351 -20.88 0.79 9.91
N ALA A 352 -22.18 0.75 10.25
CA ALA A 352 -23.23 1.24 9.37
C ALA A 352 -23.35 2.78 9.36
N ASN A 353 -22.75 3.45 10.36
CA ASN A 353 -22.89 4.90 10.59
C ASN A 353 -21.54 5.60 10.79
N LEU A 354 -20.52 5.21 10.03
CA LEU A 354 -19.21 5.87 10.07
C LEU A 354 -19.29 7.28 9.50
N VAL A 355 -18.63 8.21 10.18
CA VAL A 355 -18.47 9.59 9.74
C VAL A 355 -17.11 9.73 9.07
N SER A 356 -17.13 10.11 7.80
CA SER A 356 -15.92 10.44 7.05
C SER A 356 -15.34 11.75 7.56
N ASP A 357 -14.04 11.76 7.80
CA ASP A 357 -13.31 12.90 8.37
C ASP A 357 -11.83 12.81 7.95
N TYR A 358 -11.02 13.71 8.45
CA TYR A 358 -9.58 13.74 8.22
C TYR A 358 -8.83 13.83 9.54
N GLY A 359 -7.63 13.28 9.57
CA GLY A 359 -6.83 13.29 10.79
C GLY A 359 -5.35 13.03 10.55
N ASN A 360 -4.56 13.40 11.53
CA ASN A 360 -3.12 13.14 11.52
C ASN A 360 -2.80 11.80 12.17
N LYS A 361 -1.94 11.03 11.52
CA LYS A 361 -1.34 9.82 12.10
C LYS A 361 0.18 9.84 11.99
N ASN A 362 0.83 9.01 12.80
CA ASN A 362 2.27 8.76 12.78
C ASN A 362 2.50 7.27 12.54
N GLY A 363 3.53 6.94 11.79
CA GLY A 363 3.93 5.56 11.56
C GLY A 363 4.73 5.38 10.27
N THR A 364 5.55 4.37 10.22
CA THR A 364 6.07 3.83 8.95
C THR A 364 4.92 3.39 8.05
N SER A 365 3.77 3.05 8.67
CA SER A 365 2.47 2.84 7.99
C SER A 365 2.01 4.05 7.17
N MET A 366 2.40 5.28 7.51
CA MET A 366 2.06 6.50 6.77
C MET A 366 3.14 6.87 5.77
N ALA A 367 4.36 6.37 5.95
CA ALA A 367 5.44 6.52 4.99
C ALA A 367 5.26 5.62 3.76
N THR A 368 4.93 4.35 3.98
CA THR A 368 4.76 3.33 2.93
C THR A 368 3.77 3.75 1.82
N PRO A 369 2.57 4.28 2.12
CA PRO A 369 1.62 4.69 1.09
C PRO A 369 2.07 5.89 0.24
N HIS A 370 2.97 6.75 0.71
CA HIS A 370 3.60 7.75 -0.14
C HIS A 370 4.45 7.08 -1.24
N VAL A 371 5.22 6.05 -0.87
CA VAL A 371 5.99 5.25 -1.84
C VAL A 371 5.05 4.51 -2.79
N THR A 372 3.94 3.95 -2.29
CA THR A 372 2.94 3.25 -3.12
C THR A 372 2.36 4.16 -4.20
N GLY A 373 1.96 5.37 -3.82
CA GLY A 373 1.49 6.37 -4.78
C GLY A 373 2.58 6.81 -5.75
N ALA A 374 3.83 6.98 -5.28
CA ALA A 374 4.96 7.32 -6.12
C ALA A 374 5.21 6.24 -7.20
N VAL A 375 5.12 4.96 -6.83
CA VAL A 375 5.20 3.84 -7.79
C VAL A 375 4.12 3.94 -8.86
N ALA A 376 2.88 4.24 -8.49
CA ALA A 376 1.79 4.39 -9.46
C ALA A 376 2.03 5.56 -10.43
N VAL A 377 2.55 6.70 -9.94
CA VAL A 377 2.96 7.83 -10.78
C VAL A 377 4.05 7.41 -11.78
N LEU A 378 5.06 6.67 -11.32
CA LEU A 378 6.15 6.19 -12.17
C LEU A 378 5.70 5.12 -13.17
N LEU A 379 4.75 4.25 -12.81
CA LEU A 379 4.16 3.27 -13.72
C LEU A 379 3.33 3.95 -14.83
N GLN A 380 2.71 5.09 -14.56
CA GLN A 380 2.11 5.91 -15.62
C GLN A 380 3.18 6.50 -16.52
N ARG A 381 4.28 6.98 -15.97
CA ARG A 381 5.40 7.58 -16.72
C ARG A 381 6.15 6.56 -17.57
N PHE A 382 6.38 5.38 -17.01
CA PHE A 382 7.19 4.30 -17.59
C PHE A 382 6.41 2.98 -17.68
N PRO A 383 5.33 2.89 -18.46
CA PRO A 383 4.45 1.72 -18.48
C PRO A 383 5.14 0.44 -18.96
N TYR A 384 6.28 0.56 -19.62
CA TYR A 384 7.10 -0.55 -20.13
C TYR A 384 8.10 -1.09 -19.11
N MET A 385 8.37 -0.36 -18.03
CA MET A 385 9.28 -0.83 -16.98
C MET A 385 8.66 -1.94 -16.14
N THR A 386 9.48 -2.89 -15.72
CA THR A 386 9.13 -3.88 -14.69
C THR A 386 8.98 -3.20 -13.33
N SER A 387 8.33 -3.87 -12.38
CA SER A 387 8.22 -3.34 -11.02
C SER A 387 9.58 -3.20 -10.35
N ALA A 388 10.51 -4.11 -10.62
CA ALA A 388 11.90 -4.02 -10.18
C ALA A 388 12.62 -2.77 -10.72
N GLN A 389 12.45 -2.46 -12.01
CA GLN A 389 13.02 -1.25 -12.60
C GLN A 389 12.43 0.03 -11.99
N ILE A 390 11.15 0.04 -11.64
CA ILE A 390 10.53 1.16 -10.92
C ILE A 390 11.12 1.31 -9.50
N ALA A 391 11.38 0.19 -8.80
CA ALA A 391 12.07 0.22 -7.52
C ALA A 391 13.49 0.80 -7.63
N ASP A 392 14.23 0.44 -8.69
CA ASP A 392 15.56 1.00 -8.95
C ASP A 392 15.51 2.49 -9.28
N VAL A 393 14.52 2.95 -10.03
CA VAL A 393 14.30 4.39 -10.26
C VAL A 393 14.11 5.12 -8.93
N LEU A 394 13.24 4.62 -8.05
CA LEU A 394 13.00 5.25 -6.73
C LEU A 394 14.27 5.29 -5.89
N LYS A 395 15.02 4.19 -5.82
CA LYS A 395 16.27 4.11 -5.06
C LYS A 395 17.32 5.09 -5.58
N THR A 396 17.63 5.01 -6.86
CA THR A 396 18.73 5.76 -7.47
C THR A 396 18.47 7.26 -7.64
N THR A 397 17.22 7.69 -7.49
CA THR A 397 16.84 9.11 -7.54
C THR A 397 16.48 9.69 -6.17
N ALA A 398 16.53 8.88 -5.11
CA ALA A 398 16.27 9.33 -3.76
C ALA A 398 17.16 10.52 -3.38
N THR A 399 16.66 11.36 -2.50
CA THR A 399 17.45 12.42 -1.89
C THR A 399 18.25 11.81 -0.76
N ASP A 400 19.57 11.81 -0.91
CA ASP A 400 20.51 11.27 0.06
C ASP A 400 20.40 11.99 1.41
N MET A 401 20.31 11.23 2.48
CA MET A 401 20.15 11.70 3.85
C MET A 401 21.08 10.89 4.77
N GLY A 402 21.58 11.53 5.82
CA GLY A 402 22.50 10.87 6.76
C GLY A 402 23.94 10.78 6.22
N ALA A 403 24.52 9.61 6.28
CA ALA A 403 25.83 9.37 5.70
C ALA A 403 25.74 9.32 4.17
N PRO A 404 26.77 9.77 3.45
CA PRO A 404 26.73 9.77 1.98
C PRO A 404 26.51 8.37 1.40
N GLY A 405 25.54 8.24 0.50
CA GLY A 405 25.17 7.00 -0.15
C GLY A 405 24.20 6.15 0.66
N ILE A 406 24.28 4.82 0.53
CA ILE A 406 23.39 3.90 1.24
C ILE A 406 23.85 3.78 2.70
N ASP A 407 22.94 4.04 3.64
CA ASP A 407 23.24 3.92 5.06
C ASP A 407 22.17 3.16 5.86
N ALA A 408 22.52 2.74 7.08
CA ALA A 408 21.64 1.97 7.95
C ALA A 408 20.44 2.76 8.47
N LEU A 409 20.45 4.09 8.40
CA LEU A 409 19.40 4.92 8.97
C LEU A 409 18.27 5.18 7.97
N TYR A 410 18.64 5.59 6.75
CA TYR A 410 17.73 6.05 5.71
C TYR A 410 17.69 5.16 4.47
N GLY A 411 18.52 4.11 4.40
CA GLY A 411 18.68 3.30 3.20
C GLY A 411 19.26 4.12 2.03
N TRP A 412 18.55 4.16 0.91
CA TRP A 412 18.91 5.00 -0.25
C TRP A 412 18.55 6.49 -0.05
N GLY A 413 17.92 6.84 1.07
CA GLY A 413 17.43 8.19 1.34
C GLY A 413 15.93 8.37 1.06
N MET A 414 15.47 9.61 1.05
CA MET A 414 14.06 9.93 0.87
C MET A 414 13.67 9.94 -0.61
N ILE A 415 12.57 9.27 -0.96
CA ILE A 415 12.06 9.25 -2.33
C ILE A 415 11.86 10.67 -2.87
N ASN A 416 12.10 10.86 -4.18
CA ASN A 416 11.99 12.15 -4.85
C ASN A 416 11.36 11.97 -6.23
N LEU A 417 10.07 12.27 -6.35
CA LEU A 417 9.33 12.13 -7.61
C LEU A 417 9.79 13.10 -8.69
N GLY A 418 10.20 14.32 -8.32
CA GLY A 418 10.72 15.29 -9.28
C GLY A 418 11.96 14.80 -10.02
N LYS A 419 12.83 14.05 -9.34
CA LYS A 419 13.97 13.37 -10.00
C LYS A 419 13.52 12.09 -10.69
N ALA A 420 12.70 11.27 -10.05
CA ALA A 420 12.32 9.94 -10.51
C ALA A 420 11.57 9.94 -11.85
N ILE A 421 10.76 10.94 -12.15
CA ILE A 421 10.07 11.07 -13.45
C ILE A 421 11.01 11.23 -14.65
N ASN A 422 12.29 11.50 -14.42
CA ASN A 422 13.32 11.60 -15.45
C ASN A 422 14.00 10.26 -15.74
N GLY A 423 13.69 9.20 -15.00
CA GLY A 423 14.30 7.88 -15.11
C GLY A 423 15.34 7.62 -14.02
N PRO A 424 16.12 6.53 -14.12
CA PRO A 424 17.12 6.18 -13.12
C PRO A 424 18.16 7.29 -12.94
N GLY A 425 18.50 7.60 -11.69
CA GLY A 425 19.45 8.65 -11.34
C GLY A 425 20.89 8.25 -11.59
N MET A 426 21.19 6.96 -11.43
CA MET A 426 22.50 6.38 -11.66
C MET A 426 22.38 4.90 -12.00
N PHE A 427 23.38 4.36 -12.66
CA PHE A 427 23.58 2.91 -12.71
C PHE A 427 24.47 2.50 -11.54
N TYR A 428 24.16 1.38 -10.93
CA TYR A 428 24.95 0.83 -9.82
C TYR A 428 25.11 -0.68 -9.98
N THR A 429 26.15 -1.22 -9.36
CA THR A 429 26.40 -2.66 -9.27
C THR A 429 26.28 -3.12 -7.82
N VAL A 430 26.33 -4.43 -7.58
CA VAL A 430 26.38 -4.96 -6.22
C VAL A 430 27.60 -4.42 -5.45
N GLU A 431 28.68 -4.10 -6.15
CA GLU A 431 29.92 -3.57 -5.55
C GLU A 431 29.76 -2.13 -5.04
N ASP A 432 28.80 -1.37 -5.60
CA ASP A 432 28.47 -0.02 -5.14
C ASP A 432 27.65 -0.03 -3.84
N ILE A 433 27.07 -1.18 -3.48
CA ILE A 433 26.37 -1.38 -2.21
C ILE A 433 27.44 -1.68 -1.14
N PRO A 434 27.45 -0.94 0.00
CA PRO A 434 28.36 -1.25 1.11
C PRO A 434 28.26 -2.72 1.52
N ALA A 435 29.39 -3.37 1.78
CA ALA A 435 29.47 -4.82 1.97
C ALA A 435 28.55 -5.33 3.09
N GLU A 436 28.38 -4.52 4.13
CA GLU A 436 27.52 -4.80 5.28
C GLU A 436 26.00 -4.81 4.95
N PHE A 437 25.61 -4.21 3.82
CA PHE A 437 24.20 -4.15 3.37
C PHE A 437 23.93 -5.04 2.17
N ARG A 438 24.94 -5.79 1.69
CA ARG A 438 24.73 -6.74 0.60
C ARG A 438 23.89 -7.91 1.07
N ILE A 439 22.90 -8.27 0.24
CA ILE A 439 22.08 -9.45 0.48
C ILE A 439 22.98 -10.68 0.27
N PRO A 440 23.03 -11.64 1.22
CA PRO A 440 23.77 -12.87 1.05
C PRO A 440 23.27 -13.65 -0.18
N ASP A 441 24.17 -14.01 -1.06
CA ASP A 441 23.82 -14.86 -2.21
C ASP A 441 24.26 -16.31 -1.95
N PRO A 442 23.34 -17.20 -1.58
CA PRO A 442 23.65 -18.60 -1.37
C PRO A 442 23.96 -19.37 -2.68
N THR A 443 23.68 -18.76 -3.84
CA THR A 443 23.84 -19.40 -5.15
C THR A 443 25.06 -18.89 -5.92
N GLY A 444 25.72 -17.83 -5.44
CA GLY A 444 26.83 -17.16 -6.11
C GLY A 444 26.40 -16.33 -7.33
N VAL A 445 25.09 -16.12 -7.51
CA VAL A 445 24.56 -15.20 -8.53
C VAL A 445 24.33 -13.85 -7.85
N ALA A 446 25.19 -12.90 -8.11
CA ALA A 446 25.03 -11.55 -7.58
C ALA A 446 23.71 -10.95 -8.09
N TYR A 447 22.81 -10.60 -7.17
CA TYR A 447 21.62 -9.82 -7.51
C TYR A 447 22.06 -8.37 -7.76
N GLY A 448 22.47 -8.12 -8.99
CA GLY A 448 22.76 -6.77 -9.49
C GLY A 448 21.48 -6.03 -9.87
N PRO A 449 21.61 -4.74 -10.20
CA PRO A 449 20.50 -3.94 -10.69
C PRO A 449 19.85 -4.60 -11.90
N THR A 450 18.54 -4.46 -11.99
CA THR A 450 17.81 -4.93 -13.17
C THR A 450 18.39 -4.25 -14.42
N GLN A 451 18.80 -5.02 -15.41
CA GLN A 451 19.33 -4.45 -16.65
C GLN A 451 18.31 -3.52 -17.26
N PHE A 452 18.61 -2.24 -17.35
CA PHE A 452 17.82 -1.29 -18.10
C PHE A 452 18.10 -1.47 -19.57
N VAL A 453 17.32 -2.30 -20.25
CA VAL A 453 17.27 -2.29 -21.70
C VAL A 453 16.43 -1.09 -22.10
N ALA A 454 17.09 -0.01 -22.48
CA ALA A 454 16.45 1.20 -23.02
C ALA A 454 15.91 0.91 -24.42
N ASN A 455 14.79 0.21 -24.52
CA ASN A 455 14.04 0.14 -25.77
C ASN A 455 13.16 1.41 -25.88
N ILE A 456 13.76 2.51 -26.31
CA ILE A 456 13.02 3.72 -26.68
C ILE A 456 12.48 3.48 -28.08
N PRO A 457 11.15 3.37 -28.27
CA PRO A 457 10.59 3.27 -29.61
C PRO A 457 11.01 4.50 -30.43
N GLY A 458 11.81 4.30 -31.47
CA GLY A 458 12.23 5.34 -32.42
C GLY A 458 13.65 5.88 -32.28
N ARG A 459 14.47 5.41 -31.35
CA ARG A 459 15.92 5.63 -31.34
C ARG A 459 16.63 4.31 -31.11
N GLY A 460 17.15 3.73 -32.20
CA GLY A 460 18.10 2.62 -32.11
C GLY A 460 19.39 3.09 -31.48
N ALA A 461 19.59 2.72 -30.23
CA ALA A 461 20.89 2.63 -29.58
C ALA A 461 20.75 1.59 -28.48
N GLU A 462 21.22 0.38 -28.75
CA GLU A 462 21.62 -0.54 -27.71
C GLU A 462 22.75 0.13 -26.94
N VAL A 463 22.52 0.43 -25.68
CA VAL A 463 23.60 0.64 -24.74
C VAL A 463 23.87 -0.73 -24.14
N ASP A 464 24.81 -1.43 -24.74
CA ASP A 464 25.43 -2.61 -24.17
C ASP A 464 26.19 -2.15 -22.91
N ALA A 465 25.64 -2.45 -21.73
CA ALA A 465 26.36 -2.31 -20.49
C ALA A 465 27.36 -3.47 -20.46
N GLY A 466 28.56 -3.22 -20.98
CA GLY A 466 29.64 -4.19 -21.00
C GLY A 466 29.93 -4.76 -19.62
N THR A 467 30.17 -6.04 -19.63
CA THR A 467 30.67 -6.91 -18.56
C THR A 467 31.77 -6.30 -17.73
#